data_0c39384381f09fcac4595808227dd582
#
_entry.id   0c39384381f09fcac4595808227dd582
#
_cell.length_a   1.000
_cell.length_b   1.000
_cell.length_c   1.000
_cell.angle_alpha   90.00
_cell.angle_beta   90.00
_cell.angle_gamma   90.00
#
_symmetry.space_group_name_H-M   'P 1'
#
loop_
_entity.id
_entity.type
_entity.pdbx_description
1 polymer ?
#
loop_
_entity_poly.entity_id
_entity_poly.type
_entity_poly.pdbx_seq_one_letter_code
_entity_poly.pdbx_strand_id
1 'polypeptide(L)'
;LFHLLCCKEALAADGQTVLMDSLIEESYKNAYEVTKDLKEGVIFAVETLANEALYYWKQHNNIPVSDYTDDTFEAEVKDDCLTIIYRLLFLFYAESREELEILPVGDEVYKLGYSLESLRDLEMMRLNSQASREGYFFDDSIHHLFSLLSNGHHATDATNNKSFRVRPIDSPLFNDKNLHHLGNVKIRNIKWQEIIKALSLSKKKNYCGRISYANLGVNQLGSVYESLLAFRGFYAEEDYIEVHKANDPSDGTFLVPYSRMSDFDISEVLTDNETGAPIILPKGTFVYRLNGRDRQKSASYYTPEVLTRSTVKYTLKSIIDDVAANKRKATELLDLKILEPAMGAAAFQNEAINQLAEAYLFHQQRQQRESGKSNWRIQPDHYRDELQKVKAYIATHNVYGVDLNPTAIELGKLSLWLNVIHKDMETPFFANRICVGNAVIGAWLKVYSKNEFYGISERYGAKLKPNKWWEKAPHKVKFFSNRVNRSINDVYHFLLPDATMLGVRSIKEQKQANPVAEKRMAAILKNWIEPIGAYEFQTLRRLSAKIDIL
;
A
#
# COMPACT_ATOMS: atom_id res chain seq x y z
N LEU A 1 28.36 26.04 -5.19
CA LEU A 1 27.49 25.42 -4.22
C LEU A 1 28.30 24.65 -3.16
N PHE A 2 29.16 23.70 -3.54
CA PHE A 2 29.98 22.91 -2.61
C PHE A 2 30.84 23.78 -1.69
N HIS A 3 31.47 24.82 -2.24
CA HIS A 3 32.26 25.77 -1.46
C HIS A 3 31.41 26.53 -0.42
N LEU A 4 30.20 26.96 -0.81
CA LEU A 4 29.28 27.65 0.11
C LEU A 4 28.78 26.75 1.25
N LEU A 5 28.59 25.46 0.99
CA LEU A 5 28.09 24.50 1.98
C LEU A 5 29.20 23.94 2.89
N CYS A 6 30.46 23.91 2.40
CA CYS A 6 31.60 23.30 3.08
C CYS A 6 32.62 24.33 3.57
N CYS A 7 32.34 25.63 3.51
CA CYS A 7 33.22 26.65 4.11
C CYS A 7 33.13 26.63 5.65
N LYS A 8 34.15 27.17 6.30
CA LYS A 8 34.25 27.20 7.76
C LYS A 8 33.02 27.86 8.40
N GLU A 9 32.56 28.95 7.81
CA GLU A 9 31.41 29.75 8.25
C GLU A 9 30.09 28.97 8.16
N ALA A 10 29.96 28.04 7.22
CA ALA A 10 28.77 27.21 7.04
C ALA A 10 28.77 25.99 8.01
N LEU A 11 29.93 25.49 8.38
CA LEU A 11 30.11 24.28 9.20
C LEU A 11 30.37 24.55 10.69
N ALA A 12 30.86 25.75 11.03
CA ALA A 12 31.24 26.11 12.39
C ALA A 12 30.79 27.54 12.69
N ALA A 13 29.52 27.73 13.02
CA ALA A 13 28.99 29.03 13.42
C ALA A 13 29.28 29.28 14.92
N ASP A 14 29.92 30.41 15.22
CA ASP A 14 30.15 30.83 16.60
C ASP A 14 28.82 31.18 17.29
N GLY A 15 28.22 30.19 17.99
CA GLY A 15 27.04 30.39 18.84
C GLY A 15 25.69 30.50 18.12
N GLN A 16 25.65 30.26 16.78
CA GLN A 16 24.42 30.17 15.97
C GLN A 16 24.24 28.77 15.40
N THR A 17 23.01 28.45 14.93
CA THR A 17 22.74 27.21 14.21
C THR A 17 23.63 27.08 12.96
N VAL A 18 24.24 25.93 12.80
CA VAL A 18 25.06 25.61 11.64
C VAL A 18 24.18 25.69 10.36
N LEU A 19 24.68 26.35 9.30
CA LEU A 19 23.91 26.50 8.06
C LEU A 19 23.38 25.16 7.52
N MET A 20 24.17 24.10 7.60
CA MET A 20 23.75 22.76 7.19
C MET A 20 22.58 22.24 8.03
N ASP A 21 22.57 22.46 9.33
CA ASP A 21 21.47 22.02 10.20
C ASP A 21 20.19 22.79 9.87
N SER A 22 20.29 24.11 9.64
CA SER A 22 19.13 24.91 9.23
C SER A 22 18.58 24.50 7.86
N LEU A 23 19.44 24.17 6.89
CA LEU A 23 19.03 23.67 5.58
C LEU A 23 18.42 22.28 5.66
N ILE A 24 18.92 21.42 6.54
CA ILE A 24 18.35 20.10 6.80
C ILE A 24 16.97 20.24 7.44
N GLU A 25 16.80 21.10 8.44
CA GLU A 25 15.49 21.35 9.06
C GLU A 25 14.50 21.95 8.05
N GLU A 26 14.92 22.89 7.23
CA GLU A 26 14.08 23.47 6.18
C GLU A 26 13.71 22.42 5.11
N SER A 27 14.64 21.54 4.75
CA SER A 27 14.38 20.41 3.83
C SER A 27 13.33 19.45 4.40
N TYR A 28 13.43 19.09 5.69
CA TYR A 28 12.42 18.25 6.35
C TYR A 28 11.06 18.94 6.41
N LYS A 29 11.03 20.22 6.72
CA LYS A 29 9.79 21.01 6.76
C LYS A 29 9.14 21.08 5.38
N ASN A 30 9.93 21.36 4.33
CA ASN A 30 9.44 21.38 2.95
C ASN A 30 8.90 20.00 2.52
N ALA A 31 9.59 18.92 2.86
CA ALA A 31 9.17 17.56 2.57
C ALA A 31 7.85 17.21 3.28
N TYR A 32 7.66 17.64 4.53
CA TYR A 32 6.43 17.46 5.27
C TYR A 32 5.26 18.24 4.64
N GLU A 33 5.48 19.49 4.26
CA GLU A 33 4.46 20.33 3.58
C GLU A 33 4.04 19.72 2.24
N VAL A 34 5.00 19.25 1.42
CA VAL A 34 4.71 18.57 0.15
C VAL A 34 3.91 17.29 0.37
N THR A 35 4.23 16.52 1.42
CA THR A 35 3.50 15.30 1.75
C THR A 35 2.04 15.61 2.14
N LYS A 36 1.83 16.72 2.87
CA LYS A 36 0.48 17.19 3.23
C LYS A 36 -0.31 17.64 2.00
N ASP A 37 0.29 18.48 1.14
CA ASP A 37 -0.34 18.94 -0.10
C ASP A 37 -0.72 17.75 -1.01
N LEU A 38 0.19 16.77 -1.12
CA LEU A 38 -0.06 15.58 -1.93
C LEU A 38 -1.19 14.72 -1.35
N LYS A 39 -1.29 14.60 -0.02
CA LYS A 39 -2.40 13.91 0.62
C LYS A 39 -3.74 14.57 0.30
N GLU A 40 -3.82 15.91 0.42
CA GLU A 40 -5.02 16.69 0.06
C GLU A 40 -5.33 16.54 -1.43
N GLY A 41 -4.30 16.54 -2.28
CA GLY A 41 -4.43 16.30 -3.72
C GLY A 41 -4.99 14.91 -4.05
N VAL A 42 -4.57 13.87 -3.33
CA VAL A 42 -5.10 12.51 -3.53
C VAL A 42 -6.56 12.41 -3.09
N ILE A 43 -6.94 13.01 -1.96
CA ILE A 43 -8.34 13.05 -1.51
C ILE A 43 -9.21 13.70 -2.59
N PHE A 44 -8.80 14.86 -3.07
CA PHE A 44 -9.50 15.58 -4.14
C PHE A 44 -9.60 14.74 -5.42
N ALA A 45 -8.52 14.07 -5.81
CA ALA A 45 -8.48 13.24 -7.01
C ALA A 45 -9.41 12.02 -6.90
N VAL A 46 -9.47 11.33 -5.74
CA VAL A 46 -10.41 10.22 -5.48
C VAL A 46 -11.85 10.70 -5.64
N GLU A 47 -12.21 11.82 -4.98
CA GLU A 47 -13.56 12.38 -5.06
C GLU A 47 -13.92 12.80 -6.48
N THR A 48 -12.97 13.42 -7.19
CA THR A 48 -13.18 13.85 -8.59
C THR A 48 -13.41 12.66 -9.51
N LEU A 49 -12.58 11.59 -9.41
CA LEU A 49 -12.74 10.37 -10.20
C LEU A 49 -14.07 9.69 -9.94
N ALA A 50 -14.43 9.47 -8.68
CA ALA A 50 -15.67 8.79 -8.33
C ALA A 50 -16.92 9.58 -8.74
N ASN A 51 -16.90 10.91 -8.58
CA ASN A 51 -18.00 11.77 -9.01
C ASN A 51 -18.12 11.83 -10.54
N GLU A 52 -17.00 11.81 -11.26
CA GLU A 52 -17.02 11.78 -12.71
C GLU A 52 -17.47 10.41 -13.25
N ALA A 53 -17.08 9.31 -12.59
CA ALA A 53 -17.61 7.99 -12.89
C ALA A 53 -19.13 7.94 -12.73
N LEU A 54 -19.66 8.52 -11.63
CA LEU A 54 -21.09 8.63 -11.41
C LEU A 54 -21.78 9.46 -12.51
N TYR A 55 -21.17 10.56 -12.92
CA TYR A 55 -21.66 11.37 -14.04
C TYR A 55 -21.70 10.55 -15.34
N TYR A 56 -20.63 9.83 -15.66
CA TYR A 56 -20.56 8.96 -16.85
C TYR A 56 -21.64 7.88 -16.83
N TRP A 57 -21.83 7.18 -15.72
CA TRP A 57 -22.86 6.14 -15.59
C TRP A 57 -24.27 6.69 -15.75
N LYS A 58 -24.55 7.86 -15.16
CA LYS A 58 -25.86 8.54 -15.33
C LYS A 58 -26.14 8.90 -16.79
N GLN A 59 -25.13 9.34 -17.53
CA GLN A 59 -25.28 9.69 -18.95
C GLN A 59 -25.52 8.47 -19.86
N HIS A 60 -24.96 7.32 -19.49
CA HIS A 60 -25.00 6.11 -20.33
C HIS A 60 -25.99 5.05 -19.84
N ASN A 61 -26.78 5.35 -18.82
CA ASN A 61 -27.73 4.41 -18.16
C ASN A 61 -27.13 3.05 -17.80
N ASN A 62 -25.84 3.05 -17.44
CA ASN A 62 -25.08 1.81 -17.23
C ASN A 62 -25.27 1.20 -15.84
N ILE A 63 -25.72 1.98 -14.85
CA ILE A 63 -26.02 1.50 -13.50
C ILE A 63 -27.29 2.21 -12.98
N PRO A 64 -28.25 1.48 -12.40
CA PRO A 64 -29.42 2.07 -11.72
C PRO A 64 -28.99 2.90 -10.50
N VAL A 65 -29.61 4.05 -10.31
CA VAL A 65 -29.29 4.97 -9.18
C VAL A 65 -29.52 4.32 -7.81
N SER A 66 -30.37 3.29 -7.73
CA SER A 66 -30.65 2.53 -6.52
C SER A 66 -29.47 1.69 -6.00
N ASP A 67 -28.46 1.41 -6.85
CA ASP A 67 -27.36 0.51 -6.52
C ASP A 67 -26.13 1.27 -5.95
N TYR A 68 -26.19 2.61 -5.91
CA TYR A 68 -25.08 3.44 -5.42
C TYR A 68 -24.91 3.50 -3.90
N THR A 69 -25.84 2.96 -3.14
CA THR A 69 -25.82 3.00 -1.66
C THR A 69 -25.45 1.66 -1.03
N ASP A 70 -24.91 0.72 -1.82
CA ASP A 70 -24.37 -0.52 -1.28
C ASP A 70 -22.93 -0.31 -0.78
N ASP A 71 -22.68 -0.60 0.49
CA ASP A 71 -21.36 -0.50 1.12
C ASP A 71 -20.26 -1.23 0.32
N THR A 72 -20.61 -2.32 -0.36
CA THR A 72 -19.67 -3.10 -1.20
C THR A 72 -19.29 -2.33 -2.46
N PHE A 73 -20.29 -1.78 -3.16
CA PHE A 73 -20.09 -0.99 -4.37
C PHE A 73 -19.26 0.27 -4.08
N GLU A 74 -19.58 0.99 -3.00
CA GLU A 74 -18.83 2.17 -2.56
C GLU A 74 -17.36 1.85 -2.26
N ALA A 75 -17.11 0.72 -1.60
CA ALA A 75 -15.76 0.26 -1.31
C ALA A 75 -14.99 -0.10 -2.59
N GLU A 76 -15.62 -0.79 -3.54
CA GLU A 76 -15.02 -1.15 -4.82
C GLU A 76 -14.72 0.07 -5.69
N VAL A 77 -15.62 1.06 -5.76
CA VAL A 77 -15.38 2.34 -6.45
C VAL A 77 -14.20 3.09 -5.83
N LYS A 78 -14.13 3.16 -4.51
CA LYS A 78 -13.00 3.77 -3.78
C LYS A 78 -11.68 3.06 -4.14
N ASP A 79 -11.67 1.73 -4.14
CA ASP A 79 -10.46 0.94 -4.40
C ASP A 79 -9.99 1.10 -5.86
N ASP A 80 -10.91 1.18 -6.80
CA ASP A 80 -10.61 1.50 -8.21
C ASP A 80 -10.02 2.90 -8.37
N CYS A 81 -10.62 3.92 -7.74
CA CYS A 81 -10.08 5.29 -7.76
C CYS A 81 -8.67 5.36 -7.18
N LEU A 82 -8.44 4.70 -6.03
CA LEU A 82 -7.12 4.63 -5.42
C LEU A 82 -6.11 3.92 -6.34
N THR A 83 -6.51 2.83 -6.98
CA THR A 83 -5.66 2.09 -7.93
C THR A 83 -5.21 3.00 -9.08
N ILE A 84 -6.13 3.76 -9.69
CA ILE A 84 -5.81 4.71 -10.78
C ILE A 84 -4.84 5.78 -10.29
N ILE A 85 -5.08 6.36 -9.11
CA ILE A 85 -4.21 7.39 -8.54
C ILE A 85 -2.82 6.83 -8.22
N TYR A 86 -2.73 5.61 -7.71
CA TYR A 86 -1.45 4.97 -7.43
C TYR A 86 -0.64 4.69 -8.71
N ARG A 87 -1.32 4.35 -9.83
CA ARG A 87 -0.68 4.28 -11.15
C ARG A 87 -0.07 5.63 -11.56
N LEU A 88 -0.81 6.72 -11.36
CA LEU A 88 -0.31 8.07 -11.67
C LEU A 88 0.89 8.47 -10.80
N LEU A 89 0.79 8.24 -9.49
CA LEU A 89 1.88 8.56 -8.56
C LEU A 89 3.14 7.72 -8.83
N PHE A 90 2.97 6.44 -9.19
CA PHE A 90 4.06 5.60 -9.67
C PHE A 90 4.72 6.20 -10.92
N LEU A 91 3.92 6.62 -11.89
CA LEU A 91 4.41 7.21 -13.13
C LEU A 91 5.16 8.52 -12.88
N PHE A 92 4.62 9.44 -12.09
CA PHE A 92 5.32 10.66 -11.70
C PHE A 92 6.67 10.36 -11.04
N TYR A 93 6.70 9.34 -10.17
CA TYR A 93 7.95 8.92 -9.53
C TYR A 93 8.92 8.29 -10.53
N ALA A 94 8.47 7.38 -11.38
CA ALA A 94 9.30 6.65 -12.33
C ALA A 94 9.85 7.58 -13.44
N GLU A 95 9.02 8.48 -13.97
CA GLU A 95 9.44 9.44 -14.99
C GLU A 95 10.38 10.54 -14.45
N SER A 96 10.29 10.85 -13.16
CA SER A 96 11.18 11.82 -12.53
C SER A 96 12.58 11.29 -12.23
N ARG A 97 12.81 9.99 -12.44
CA ARG A 97 14.05 9.28 -12.11
C ARG A 97 14.61 8.54 -13.32
N GLU A 98 15.12 9.31 -14.27
CA GLU A 98 15.73 8.78 -15.50
C GLU A 98 16.83 7.75 -15.22
N GLU A 99 17.56 7.93 -14.11
CA GLU A 99 18.65 7.03 -13.72
C GLU A 99 18.21 5.60 -13.39
N LEU A 100 16.91 5.37 -13.14
CA LEU A 100 16.37 4.03 -12.88
C LEU A 100 16.06 3.27 -14.18
N GLU A 101 16.03 3.96 -15.32
CA GLU A 101 15.72 3.39 -16.65
C GLU A 101 14.46 2.49 -16.68
N ILE A 102 13.46 2.80 -15.83
CA ILE A 102 12.18 2.09 -15.80
C ILE A 102 11.37 2.41 -17.04
N LEU A 103 11.38 3.69 -17.39
CA LEU A 103 10.71 4.27 -18.54
C LEU A 103 11.73 4.99 -19.42
N PRO A 104 11.54 4.98 -20.74
CA PRO A 104 12.50 5.57 -21.66
C PRO A 104 12.35 7.10 -21.77
N VAL A 105 12.43 7.82 -20.64
CA VAL A 105 12.26 9.28 -20.58
C VAL A 105 13.29 10.07 -21.36
N GLY A 106 14.45 9.47 -21.65
CA GLY A 106 15.47 10.02 -22.56
C GLY A 106 15.10 9.94 -24.04
N ASP A 107 14.08 9.15 -24.40
CA ASP A 107 13.59 9.05 -25.78
C ASP A 107 12.55 10.13 -26.07
N GLU A 108 12.77 10.93 -27.12
CA GLU A 108 11.89 12.05 -27.48
C GLU A 108 10.48 11.60 -27.87
N VAL A 109 10.33 10.43 -28.49
CA VAL A 109 9.03 9.91 -28.92
C VAL A 109 8.20 9.53 -27.69
N TYR A 110 8.82 8.85 -26.71
CA TYR A 110 8.16 8.56 -25.44
C TYR A 110 7.83 9.85 -24.70
N LYS A 111 8.83 10.72 -24.51
CA LYS A 111 8.71 11.94 -23.71
C LYS A 111 7.61 12.88 -24.21
N LEU A 112 7.51 13.09 -25.52
CA LEU A 112 6.56 14.05 -26.11
C LEU A 112 5.21 13.42 -26.43
N GLY A 113 5.17 12.10 -26.70
CA GLY A 113 3.96 11.45 -27.20
C GLY A 113 3.21 10.58 -26.18
N TYR A 114 3.90 10.08 -25.16
CA TYR A 114 3.33 9.06 -24.26
C TYR A 114 3.48 9.39 -22.78
N SER A 115 4.47 10.19 -22.38
CA SER A 115 4.79 10.41 -20.98
C SER A 115 3.67 11.13 -20.23
N LEU A 116 3.52 10.82 -18.95
CA LEU A 116 2.62 11.56 -18.05
C LEU A 116 3.09 13.02 -17.88
N GLU A 117 4.42 13.27 -17.96
CA GLU A 117 4.98 14.62 -17.90
C GLU A 117 4.51 15.49 -19.07
N SER A 118 4.29 14.93 -20.29
CA SER A 118 3.69 15.66 -21.39
C SER A 118 2.26 16.13 -21.12
N LEU A 119 1.48 15.30 -20.41
CA LEU A 119 0.14 15.68 -19.95
C LEU A 119 0.19 16.69 -18.79
N ARG A 120 1.20 16.59 -17.94
CA ARG A 120 1.47 17.55 -16.87
C ARG A 120 1.80 18.94 -17.42
N ASP A 121 2.46 19.02 -18.56
CA ASP A 121 2.70 20.32 -19.23
C ASP A 121 1.42 21.01 -19.68
N LEU A 122 0.35 20.25 -19.88
CA LEU A 122 -0.99 20.79 -20.20
C LEU A 122 -1.83 21.17 -18.97
N GLU A 123 -1.33 20.95 -17.75
CA GLU A 123 -2.09 21.18 -16.51
C GLU A 123 -2.61 22.62 -16.34
N MET A 124 -1.84 23.62 -16.83
CA MET A 124 -2.20 25.03 -16.74
C MET A 124 -2.84 25.56 -18.03
N MET A 125 -2.99 24.73 -19.06
CA MET A 125 -3.60 25.14 -20.32
C MET A 125 -5.08 25.43 -20.16
N ARG A 126 -5.56 26.55 -20.71
CA ARG A 126 -6.97 26.90 -20.67
C ARG A 126 -7.77 26.09 -21.69
N LEU A 127 -8.73 25.31 -21.22
CA LEU A 127 -9.70 24.60 -22.05
C LEU A 127 -10.86 25.53 -22.41
N ASN A 128 -10.76 26.23 -23.55
CA ASN A 128 -11.67 27.32 -23.90
C ASN A 128 -12.97 26.87 -24.58
N SER A 129 -12.98 25.73 -25.26
CA SER A 129 -14.16 25.21 -25.97
C SER A 129 -14.84 24.09 -25.17
N GLN A 130 -16.14 23.88 -25.41
CA GLN A 130 -16.87 22.75 -24.83
C GLN A 130 -16.21 21.42 -25.24
N ALA A 131 -15.84 21.27 -26.51
CA ALA A 131 -15.17 20.07 -27.01
C ALA A 131 -13.82 19.81 -26.30
N SER A 132 -13.05 20.85 -25.97
CA SER A 132 -11.80 20.68 -25.24
C SER A 132 -12.03 20.31 -23.76
N ARG A 133 -13.12 20.75 -23.14
CA ARG A 133 -13.46 20.43 -21.74
C ARG A 133 -14.06 19.03 -21.60
N GLU A 134 -15.02 18.70 -22.47
CA GLU A 134 -15.81 17.47 -22.40
C GLU A 134 -15.20 16.31 -23.20
N GLY A 135 -14.15 16.56 -24.00
CA GLY A 135 -13.41 15.53 -24.72
C GLY A 135 -12.63 14.59 -23.78
N TYR A 136 -12.08 13.51 -24.34
CA TYR A 136 -11.43 12.41 -23.60
C TYR A 136 -9.95 12.25 -23.93
N PHE A 137 -9.28 13.28 -24.42
CA PHE A 137 -7.86 13.20 -24.82
C PHE A 137 -6.94 12.75 -23.68
N PHE A 138 -7.10 13.33 -22.49
CA PHE A 138 -6.32 12.92 -21.31
C PHE A 138 -6.62 11.47 -20.93
N ASP A 139 -7.88 11.09 -20.93
CA ASP A 139 -8.33 9.74 -20.59
C ASP A 139 -7.72 8.70 -21.54
N ASP A 140 -7.88 8.92 -22.85
CA ASP A 140 -7.34 8.02 -23.87
C ASP A 140 -5.80 7.93 -23.78
N SER A 141 -5.11 9.05 -23.51
CA SER A 141 -3.65 9.09 -23.37
C SER A 141 -3.16 8.33 -22.12
N ILE A 142 -3.83 8.53 -20.98
CA ILE A 142 -3.50 7.86 -19.71
C ILE A 142 -3.75 6.35 -19.81
N HIS A 143 -4.89 5.92 -20.35
CA HIS A 143 -5.19 4.51 -20.56
C HIS A 143 -4.22 3.85 -21.54
N HIS A 144 -3.83 4.57 -22.59
CA HIS A 144 -2.82 4.08 -23.53
C HIS A 144 -1.46 3.89 -22.84
N LEU A 145 -1.07 4.82 -21.96
CA LEU A 145 0.15 4.71 -21.16
C LEU A 145 0.08 3.53 -20.18
N PHE A 146 -1.06 3.31 -19.50
CA PHE A 146 -1.24 2.14 -18.62
C PHE A 146 -1.16 0.83 -19.40
N SER A 147 -1.76 0.78 -20.59
CA SER A 147 -1.68 -0.38 -21.48
C SER A 147 -0.24 -0.64 -21.96
N LEU A 148 0.49 0.42 -22.28
CA LEU A 148 1.90 0.35 -22.66
C LEU A 148 2.77 -0.24 -21.53
N LEU A 149 2.49 0.13 -20.28
CA LEU A 149 3.19 -0.42 -19.11
C LEU A 149 2.82 -1.87 -18.84
N SER A 150 1.54 -2.21 -18.92
CA SER A 150 1.07 -3.57 -18.67
C SER A 150 1.58 -4.56 -19.71
N ASN A 151 1.50 -4.20 -21.00
CA ASN A 151 1.81 -5.09 -22.11
C ASN A 151 3.27 -5.00 -22.59
N GLY A 152 3.95 -3.91 -22.25
CA GLY A 152 5.25 -3.57 -22.81
C GLY A 152 5.16 -3.07 -24.25
N HIS A 153 6.28 -2.56 -24.75
CA HIS A 153 6.45 -2.20 -26.15
C HIS A 153 7.81 -2.67 -26.66
N HIS A 154 7.79 -3.46 -27.72
CA HIS A 154 8.98 -3.89 -28.44
C HIS A 154 8.85 -3.42 -29.87
N ALA A 155 9.81 -2.65 -30.35
CA ALA A 155 9.89 -2.33 -31.76
C ALA A 155 10.08 -3.61 -32.58
N THR A 156 9.08 -3.96 -33.37
CA THR A 156 9.13 -5.12 -34.28
C THR A 156 9.70 -4.78 -35.65
N ASP A 157 9.86 -3.51 -35.97
CA ASP A 157 10.35 -3.07 -37.28
C ASP A 157 11.87 -2.88 -37.30
N ALA A 158 12.54 -3.84 -37.95
CA ALA A 158 13.98 -3.78 -38.23
C ALA A 158 14.40 -2.60 -39.13
N THR A 159 13.46 -1.79 -39.61
CA THR A 159 13.67 -0.70 -40.57
C THR A 159 13.62 0.70 -39.94
N ASN A 160 13.08 0.86 -38.73
CA ASN A 160 13.02 2.18 -38.08
C ASN A 160 13.81 2.19 -36.76
N ASN A 161 15.03 2.69 -36.83
CA ASN A 161 15.98 2.88 -35.73
C ASN A 161 15.52 3.90 -34.65
N LYS A 162 14.24 4.25 -34.55
CA LYS A 162 13.73 5.33 -33.70
C LYS A 162 12.60 4.92 -32.76
N SER A 163 12.40 3.64 -32.48
CA SER A 163 11.34 3.22 -31.55
C SER A 163 11.90 2.91 -30.17
N PHE A 164 11.27 3.52 -29.16
CA PHE A 164 11.58 3.27 -27.76
C PHE A 164 11.14 1.86 -27.33
N ARG A 165 11.74 1.37 -26.26
CA ARG A 165 11.38 0.08 -25.66
C ARG A 165 10.83 0.31 -24.27
N VAL A 166 9.66 -0.28 -23.96
CA VAL A 166 9.10 -0.37 -22.62
C VAL A 166 9.02 -1.84 -22.22
N ARG A 167 9.60 -2.20 -21.09
CA ARG A 167 9.45 -3.54 -20.53
C ARG A 167 8.06 -3.67 -19.90
N PRO A 168 7.36 -4.80 -20.08
CA PRO A 168 6.07 -4.99 -19.42
C PRO A 168 6.25 -5.03 -17.91
N ILE A 169 5.37 -4.33 -17.20
CA ILE A 169 5.29 -4.38 -15.75
C ILE A 169 4.23 -5.43 -15.39
N ASP A 170 4.66 -6.63 -15.05
CA ASP A 170 3.78 -7.70 -14.59
C ASP A 170 3.36 -7.46 -13.14
N SER A 171 2.49 -6.48 -12.94
CA SER A 171 1.96 -6.11 -11.63
C SER A 171 0.44 -6.06 -11.66
N PRO A 172 -0.24 -6.58 -10.63
CA PRO A 172 -1.69 -6.42 -10.47
C PRO A 172 -2.14 -4.96 -10.53
N LEU A 173 -1.27 -4.02 -10.15
CA LEU A 173 -1.54 -2.59 -10.19
C LEU A 173 -1.91 -2.10 -11.59
N PHE A 174 -1.19 -2.54 -12.65
CA PHE A 174 -1.41 -2.08 -14.03
C PHE A 174 -2.36 -2.96 -14.84
N ASN A 175 -2.94 -4.00 -14.24
CA ASN A 175 -3.89 -4.86 -14.91
C ASN A 175 -5.31 -4.28 -14.79
N ASP A 176 -5.89 -3.80 -15.91
CA ASP A 176 -7.25 -3.20 -15.92
C ASP A 176 -8.36 -4.18 -15.56
N LYS A 177 -8.12 -5.50 -15.66
CA LYS A 177 -9.06 -6.52 -15.19
C LYS A 177 -9.27 -6.52 -13.68
N ASN A 178 -8.40 -5.86 -12.93
CA ASN A 178 -8.52 -5.70 -11.49
C ASN A 178 -9.34 -4.47 -11.09
N LEU A 179 -9.75 -3.63 -12.05
CA LEU A 179 -10.72 -2.57 -11.80
C LEU A 179 -12.13 -3.15 -11.86
N HIS A 180 -12.91 -2.97 -10.79
CA HIS A 180 -14.25 -3.53 -10.67
C HIS A 180 -15.26 -2.76 -11.52
N HIS A 181 -15.20 -1.44 -11.50
CA HIS A 181 -16.21 -0.56 -12.09
C HIS A 181 -15.64 0.50 -13.04
N LEU A 182 -14.43 1.03 -12.76
CA LEU A 182 -13.87 2.15 -13.50
C LEU A 182 -13.15 1.78 -14.81
N GLY A 183 -12.92 0.51 -15.08
CA GLY A 183 -12.14 0.08 -16.26
C GLY A 183 -12.69 0.50 -17.62
N ASN A 184 -14.01 0.77 -17.72
CA ASN A 184 -14.70 1.22 -18.94
C ASN A 184 -15.28 2.63 -18.83
N VAL A 185 -14.99 3.34 -17.73
CA VAL A 185 -15.46 4.71 -17.51
C VAL A 185 -14.54 5.69 -18.22
N LYS A 186 -15.12 6.69 -18.89
CA LYS A 186 -14.35 7.76 -19.52
C LYS A 186 -14.47 9.05 -18.73
N ILE A 187 -13.34 9.62 -18.41
CA ILE A 187 -13.20 10.83 -17.60
C ILE A 187 -12.92 12.01 -18.52
N ARG A 188 -13.70 13.10 -18.38
CA ARG A 188 -13.56 14.29 -19.22
C ARG A 188 -12.22 15.02 -18.99
N ASN A 189 -11.74 15.68 -20.03
CA ASN A 189 -10.46 16.42 -20.01
C ASN A 189 -10.35 17.40 -18.86
N ILE A 190 -11.42 18.15 -18.58
CA ILE A 190 -11.43 19.13 -17.50
C ILE A 190 -11.17 18.47 -16.13
N LYS A 191 -11.73 17.26 -15.92
CA LYS A 191 -11.58 16.53 -14.66
C LYS A 191 -10.20 15.90 -14.53
N TRP A 192 -9.67 15.31 -15.60
CA TRP A 192 -8.28 14.86 -15.62
C TRP A 192 -7.28 16.00 -15.36
N GLN A 193 -7.52 17.17 -15.96
CA GLN A 193 -6.67 18.35 -15.73
C GLN A 193 -6.69 18.78 -14.26
N GLU A 194 -7.87 18.79 -13.60
CA GLU A 194 -8.01 19.06 -12.17
C GLU A 194 -7.25 18.03 -11.32
N ILE A 195 -7.36 16.74 -11.66
CA ILE A 195 -6.65 15.66 -10.97
C ILE A 195 -5.14 15.82 -11.10
N ILE A 196 -4.64 16.02 -12.32
CA ILE A 196 -3.21 16.23 -12.58
C ILE A 196 -2.70 17.43 -11.80
N LYS A 197 -3.42 18.55 -11.80
CA LYS A 197 -3.08 19.74 -10.99
C LYS A 197 -2.98 19.42 -9.51
N ALA A 198 -3.95 18.69 -8.96
CA ALA A 198 -4.00 18.37 -7.56
C ALA A 198 -2.84 17.47 -7.12
N LEU A 199 -2.36 16.58 -8.01
CA LEU A 199 -1.22 15.70 -7.73
C LEU A 199 0.12 16.33 -8.06
N SER A 200 0.18 17.37 -8.88
CA SER A 200 1.40 17.92 -9.46
C SER A 200 1.82 19.25 -8.86
N LEU A 201 0.88 20.01 -8.28
CA LEU A 201 1.14 21.36 -7.79
C LEU A 201 1.03 21.44 -6.26
N SER A 202 2.03 22.06 -5.63
CA SER A 202 1.99 22.42 -4.21
C SER A 202 1.39 23.83 -4.05
N LYS A 203 0.44 23.97 -3.11
CA LYS A 203 -0.27 25.21 -2.82
C LYS A 203 0.35 25.93 -1.62
N LYS A 204 1.41 26.69 -1.82
CA LYS A 204 1.91 27.61 -0.77
C LYS A 204 1.17 28.95 -0.86
N LYS A 205 0.93 29.62 0.29
CA LYS A 205 0.16 30.89 0.40
C LYS A 205 0.56 31.98 -0.62
N ASN A 206 1.78 31.97 -1.14
CA ASN A 206 2.30 32.96 -2.09
C ASN A 206 3.02 32.35 -3.30
N TYR A 207 3.02 31.05 -3.46
CA TYR A 207 3.77 30.38 -4.52
C TYR A 207 3.12 29.03 -4.88
N CYS A 208 2.77 28.87 -6.14
CA CYS A 208 2.34 27.59 -6.69
C CYS A 208 3.51 27.02 -7.49
N GLY A 209 4.07 25.92 -7.02
CA GLY A 209 5.20 25.26 -7.65
C GLY A 209 4.92 23.78 -7.94
N ARG A 210 5.59 23.24 -8.96
CA ARG A 210 5.49 21.81 -9.27
C ARG A 210 6.16 20.98 -8.16
N ILE A 211 5.48 19.93 -7.74
CA ILE A 211 6.02 18.92 -6.82
C ILE A 211 7.14 18.18 -7.54
N SER A 212 8.32 18.12 -6.92
CA SER A 212 9.46 17.35 -7.44
C SER A 212 9.40 15.92 -6.92
N TYR A 213 8.89 15.01 -7.72
CA TYR A 213 8.85 13.58 -7.39
C TYR A 213 10.23 12.94 -7.32
N ALA A 214 11.24 13.51 -7.99
CA ALA A 214 12.65 13.07 -7.88
C ALA A 214 13.18 13.21 -6.44
N ASN A 215 12.73 14.25 -5.73
CA ASN A 215 13.14 14.53 -4.35
C ASN A 215 12.22 13.87 -3.30
N LEU A 216 11.10 13.30 -3.73
CA LEU A 216 10.19 12.59 -2.84
C LEU A 216 10.76 11.22 -2.50
N GLY A 217 11.00 10.95 -1.21
CA GLY A 217 11.42 9.63 -0.75
C GLY A 217 10.29 8.60 -0.84
N VAL A 218 10.64 7.33 -1.02
CA VAL A 218 9.67 6.22 -1.05
C VAL A 218 8.86 6.17 0.25
N ASN A 219 9.49 6.48 1.39
CA ASN A 219 8.82 6.55 2.69
C ASN A 219 7.77 7.66 2.75
N GLN A 220 8.02 8.79 2.08
CA GLN A 220 7.06 9.89 2.01
C GLN A 220 5.83 9.55 1.19
N LEU A 221 6.03 8.92 0.02
CA LEU A 221 4.93 8.36 -0.77
C LEU A 221 4.16 7.30 0.04
N GLY A 222 4.87 6.40 0.71
CA GLY A 222 4.27 5.41 1.60
C GLY A 222 3.42 6.05 2.69
N SER A 223 3.86 7.15 3.29
CA SER A 223 3.11 7.88 4.33
C SER A 223 1.82 8.52 3.80
N VAL A 224 1.84 9.04 2.57
CA VAL A 224 0.62 9.54 1.90
C VAL A 224 -0.38 8.42 1.76
N TYR A 225 0.04 7.28 1.20
CA TYR A 225 -0.82 6.12 1.00
C TYR A 225 -1.40 5.60 2.32
N GLU A 226 -0.55 5.38 3.31
CA GLU A 226 -0.94 4.80 4.60
C GLU A 226 -1.91 5.70 5.36
N SER A 227 -1.73 7.03 5.28
CA SER A 227 -2.62 7.99 5.90
C SER A 227 -4.05 7.95 5.33
N LEU A 228 -4.22 7.46 4.10
CA LEU A 228 -5.49 7.39 3.38
C LEU A 228 -6.21 6.04 3.56
N LEU A 229 -5.52 5.00 4.06
CA LEU A 229 -6.14 3.69 4.30
C LEU A 229 -7.28 3.72 5.32
N ALA A 230 -7.28 4.70 6.22
CA ALA A 230 -8.32 4.88 7.23
C ALA A 230 -9.53 5.68 6.72
N PHE A 231 -9.50 6.16 5.47
CA PHE A 231 -10.58 6.94 4.87
C PHE A 231 -11.66 6.02 4.30
N ARG A 232 -12.91 6.41 4.47
CA ARG A 232 -14.06 5.78 3.85
C ARG A 232 -14.53 6.62 2.67
N GLY A 233 -14.82 5.96 1.55
CA GLY A 233 -15.54 6.53 0.42
C GLY A 233 -17.00 6.12 0.49
N PHE A 234 -17.92 7.05 0.29
CA PHE A 234 -19.35 6.78 0.23
C PHE A 234 -20.07 7.87 -0.56
N TYR A 235 -21.27 7.56 -1.08
CA TYR A 235 -22.14 8.53 -1.70
C TYR A 235 -23.03 9.20 -0.64
N ALA A 236 -23.03 10.52 -0.60
CA ALA A 236 -23.77 11.30 0.38
C ALA A 236 -25.29 11.05 0.26
N GLU A 237 -25.93 10.53 1.29
CA GLU A 237 -27.38 10.30 1.34
C GLU A 237 -28.17 11.57 1.58
N GLU A 238 -27.55 12.59 2.17
CA GLU A 238 -28.06 13.93 2.42
C GLU A 238 -26.94 14.96 2.25
N ASP A 239 -27.24 16.25 2.38
CA ASP A 239 -26.20 17.29 2.35
C ASP A 239 -25.38 17.24 3.64
N TYR A 240 -24.05 17.28 3.53
CA TYR A 240 -23.12 17.29 4.66
C TYR A 240 -22.30 18.57 4.70
N ILE A 241 -21.87 18.93 5.90
CA ILE A 241 -20.82 19.93 6.16
C ILE A 241 -19.65 19.29 6.88
N GLU A 242 -18.49 19.90 6.77
CA GLU A 242 -17.32 19.53 7.56
C GLU A 242 -17.19 20.43 8.77
N VAL A 243 -16.97 19.82 9.94
CA VAL A 243 -16.71 20.51 11.19
C VAL A 243 -15.40 20.02 11.82
N HIS A 244 -14.66 20.88 12.48
CA HIS A 244 -13.49 20.55 13.25
C HIS A 244 -13.72 20.83 14.73
N LYS A 245 -12.89 20.26 15.62
CA LYS A 245 -12.99 20.61 17.05
C LYS A 245 -12.49 22.03 17.28
N ALA A 246 -13.27 22.85 17.99
CA ALA A 246 -12.95 24.24 18.28
C ALA A 246 -11.57 24.45 18.92
N ASN A 247 -11.11 23.50 19.74
CA ASN A 247 -9.86 23.58 20.48
C ASN A 247 -8.66 22.93 19.79
N ASP A 248 -8.88 22.15 18.72
CA ASP A 248 -7.80 21.50 17.97
C ASP A 248 -8.20 21.24 16.50
N PRO A 249 -8.05 22.24 15.63
CA PRO A 249 -8.30 22.08 14.19
C PRO A 249 -7.38 21.04 13.52
N SER A 250 -6.28 20.66 14.16
CA SER A 250 -5.33 19.66 13.63
C SER A 250 -5.77 18.22 13.85
N ASP A 251 -6.75 17.95 14.73
CA ASP A 251 -7.28 16.61 15.04
C ASP A 251 -8.23 16.05 13.94
N GLY A 252 -8.35 16.78 12.83
CA GLY A 252 -9.14 16.39 11.66
C GLY A 252 -10.55 16.97 11.64
N THR A 253 -11.24 16.72 10.55
CA THR A 253 -12.63 17.16 10.32
C THR A 253 -13.60 15.99 10.43
N PHE A 254 -14.85 16.30 10.79
CA PHE A 254 -15.93 15.32 10.88
C PHE A 254 -17.07 15.76 9.96
N LEU A 255 -17.71 14.81 9.32
CA LEU A 255 -18.90 15.04 8.53
C LEU A 255 -20.14 15.05 9.43
N VAL A 256 -20.94 16.09 9.26
CA VAL A 256 -22.20 16.27 9.97
C VAL A 256 -23.29 16.61 8.96
N PRO A 257 -24.50 16.03 9.08
CA PRO A 257 -25.64 16.44 8.27
C PRO A 257 -25.86 17.97 8.32
N TYR A 258 -26.09 18.58 7.17
CA TYR A 258 -26.34 20.03 7.08
C TYR A 258 -27.50 20.48 7.98
N SER A 259 -28.50 19.62 8.16
CA SER A 259 -29.63 19.83 9.07
C SER A 259 -29.24 20.08 10.53
N ARG A 260 -28.03 19.64 10.92
CA ARG A 260 -27.46 19.80 12.25
C ARG A 260 -26.41 20.91 12.37
N MET A 261 -26.28 21.75 11.35
CA MET A 261 -25.32 22.86 11.33
C MET A 261 -25.47 23.79 12.54
N SER A 262 -26.72 23.99 13.00
CA SER A 262 -27.02 24.81 14.19
C SER A 262 -26.47 24.28 15.52
N ASP A 263 -26.05 23.04 15.56
CA ASP A 263 -25.47 22.39 16.76
C ASP A 263 -23.98 22.81 16.96
N PHE A 264 -23.38 23.51 15.99
CA PHE A 264 -21.97 23.86 15.96
C PHE A 264 -21.76 25.38 15.86
N ASP A 265 -20.68 25.87 16.45
CA ASP A 265 -20.28 27.25 16.27
C ASP A 265 -19.74 27.48 14.84
N ILE A 266 -19.94 28.68 14.30
CA ILE A 266 -19.45 29.04 12.95
C ILE A 266 -17.95 28.85 12.82
N SER A 267 -17.20 29.03 13.90
CA SER A 267 -15.75 28.82 13.95
C SER A 267 -15.33 27.34 13.86
N GLU A 268 -16.27 26.41 14.09
CA GLU A 268 -16.05 24.96 13.98
C GLU A 268 -16.39 24.44 12.57
N VAL A 269 -17.17 25.19 11.80
CA VAL A 269 -17.57 24.81 10.45
C VAL A 269 -16.50 25.20 9.45
N LEU A 270 -16.13 24.25 8.58
CA LEU A 270 -15.21 24.53 7.49
C LEU A 270 -15.86 25.45 6.47
N THR A 271 -15.20 26.57 6.21
CA THR A 271 -15.68 27.59 5.26
C THR A 271 -14.74 27.72 4.08
N ASP A 272 -15.28 28.06 2.95
CA ASP A 272 -14.52 28.41 1.76
C ASP A 272 -13.72 29.71 2.01
N ASN A 273 -12.43 29.68 1.72
CA ASN A 273 -11.50 30.79 2.03
C ASN A 273 -11.79 32.07 1.22
N GLU A 274 -12.46 31.98 0.08
CA GLU A 274 -12.73 33.11 -0.80
C GLU A 274 -14.09 33.72 -0.49
N THR A 275 -15.10 32.90 -0.24
CA THR A 275 -16.48 33.34 -0.03
C THR A 275 -16.88 33.45 1.43
N GLY A 276 -16.17 32.80 2.33
CA GLY A 276 -16.51 32.67 3.75
C GLY A 276 -17.79 31.83 4.01
N ALA A 277 -18.36 31.22 2.98
CA ALA A 277 -19.53 30.37 3.10
C ALA A 277 -19.14 28.94 3.56
N PRO A 278 -20.03 28.24 4.31
CA PRO A 278 -19.81 26.83 4.65
C PRO A 278 -19.61 25.99 3.40
N ILE A 279 -18.64 25.06 3.45
CA ILE A 279 -18.44 24.08 2.39
C ILE A 279 -19.50 23.00 2.55
N ILE A 280 -20.43 22.96 1.60
CA ILE A 280 -21.52 21.96 1.57
C ILE A 280 -21.13 20.86 0.60
N LEU A 281 -21.22 19.61 1.06
CA LEU A 281 -21.10 18.42 0.25
C LEU A 281 -22.50 17.93 -0.13
N PRO A 282 -22.93 18.12 -1.39
CA PRO A 282 -24.32 17.87 -1.76
C PRO A 282 -24.69 16.39 -1.75
N LYS A 283 -25.96 16.10 -1.49
CA LYS A 283 -26.53 14.77 -1.65
C LYS A 283 -26.20 14.16 -3.02
N GLY A 284 -25.80 12.88 -3.01
CA GLY A 284 -25.48 12.12 -4.20
C GLY A 284 -24.08 12.38 -4.77
N THR A 285 -23.23 13.11 -4.05
CA THR A 285 -21.80 13.21 -4.37
C THR A 285 -21.00 12.17 -3.60
N PHE A 286 -19.92 11.69 -4.22
CA PHE A 286 -18.98 10.81 -3.56
C PHE A 286 -18.08 11.62 -2.62
N VAL A 287 -17.96 11.17 -1.40
CA VAL A 287 -17.19 11.82 -0.35
C VAL A 287 -16.13 10.84 0.17
N TYR A 288 -14.90 11.31 0.31
CA TYR A 288 -13.78 10.50 0.79
C TYR A 288 -13.15 11.14 2.02
N ARG A 289 -13.55 10.68 3.21
CA ARG A 289 -13.17 11.30 4.48
C ARG A 289 -12.79 10.25 5.53
N LEU A 290 -12.04 10.74 6.53
CA LEU A 290 -11.67 9.94 7.70
C LEU A 290 -12.91 9.59 8.51
N ASN A 291 -13.17 8.30 8.69
CA ASN A 291 -14.22 7.84 9.58
C ASN A 291 -13.61 7.35 10.90
N GLY A 292 -13.98 7.98 12.02
CA GLY A 292 -13.42 7.66 13.33
C GLY A 292 -13.63 6.20 13.78
N ARG A 293 -14.70 5.54 13.31
CA ARG A 293 -14.96 4.12 13.56
C ARG A 293 -14.13 3.20 12.65
N ASP A 294 -13.86 3.60 11.43
CA ASP A 294 -13.11 2.80 10.46
C ASP A 294 -11.60 2.88 10.70
N ARG A 295 -11.10 3.95 11.32
CA ARG A 295 -9.73 4.00 11.84
C ARG A 295 -9.45 2.89 12.86
N GLN A 296 -10.45 2.56 13.70
CA GLN A 296 -10.34 1.43 14.64
C GLN A 296 -10.48 0.07 13.94
N LYS A 297 -11.25 0.00 12.84
CA LYS A 297 -11.45 -1.25 12.07
C LYS A 297 -10.29 -1.55 11.14
N SER A 298 -9.74 -0.55 10.46
CA SER A 298 -8.58 -0.73 9.57
C SER A 298 -7.31 -1.04 10.33
N ALA A 299 -7.23 -0.65 11.62
CA ALA A 299 -6.06 -0.77 12.48
C ALA A 299 -4.77 -0.24 11.81
N SER A 300 -4.91 0.63 10.80
CA SER A 300 -3.80 1.15 10.01
C SER A 300 -3.32 2.47 10.64
N TYR A 301 -2.06 2.48 11.06
CA TYR A 301 -1.42 3.64 11.68
C TYR A 301 -0.09 3.88 10.98
N TYR A 302 0.10 5.10 10.49
CA TYR A 302 1.40 5.52 9.97
C TYR A 302 2.43 5.55 11.10
N THR A 303 3.56 4.89 10.87
CA THR A 303 4.70 4.94 11.80
C THR A 303 5.72 5.96 11.28
N PRO A 304 5.99 7.04 12.03
CA PRO A 304 6.96 8.06 11.62
C PRO A 304 8.33 7.47 11.30
N GLU A 305 8.97 7.98 10.25
CA GLU A 305 10.26 7.48 9.75
C GLU A 305 11.35 7.44 10.85
N VAL A 306 11.36 8.42 11.74
CA VAL A 306 12.31 8.44 12.88
C VAL A 306 12.15 7.20 13.76
N LEU A 307 10.91 6.75 13.99
CA LEU A 307 10.64 5.56 14.81
C LEU A 307 11.00 4.27 14.05
N THR A 308 10.65 4.15 12.77
CA THR A 308 11.03 2.97 11.96
C THR A 308 12.53 2.84 11.88
N ARG A 309 13.23 3.93 11.59
CA ARG A 309 14.69 3.99 11.50
C ARG A 309 15.37 3.59 12.82
N SER A 310 14.92 4.15 13.94
CA SER A 310 15.46 3.81 15.26
C SER A 310 15.19 2.37 15.63
N THR A 311 13.95 1.89 15.46
CA THR A 311 13.57 0.53 15.81
C THR A 311 14.39 -0.50 15.02
N VAL A 312 14.49 -0.32 13.70
CA VAL A 312 15.27 -1.20 12.83
C VAL A 312 16.75 -1.18 13.20
N LYS A 313 17.32 0.02 13.44
CA LYS A 313 18.72 0.18 13.86
C LYS A 313 19.02 -0.64 15.10
N TYR A 314 18.20 -0.51 16.14
CA TYR A 314 18.42 -1.24 17.38
C TYR A 314 18.15 -2.74 17.27
N THR A 315 17.18 -3.13 16.45
CA THR A 315 16.89 -4.55 16.17
C THR A 315 18.05 -5.24 15.46
N LEU A 316 18.65 -4.60 14.47
CA LEU A 316 19.76 -5.14 13.69
C LEU A 316 21.13 -4.96 14.36
N LYS A 317 21.23 -4.06 15.35
CA LYS A 317 22.50 -3.66 15.95
C LYS A 317 23.38 -4.83 16.40
N SER A 318 22.84 -5.79 17.15
CA SER A 318 23.61 -6.90 17.69
C SER A 318 24.26 -7.74 16.59
N ILE A 319 23.54 -8.01 15.51
CA ILE A 319 24.02 -8.83 14.39
C ILE A 319 25.07 -8.06 13.58
N ILE A 320 24.83 -6.77 13.34
CA ILE A 320 25.78 -5.90 12.62
C ILE A 320 27.06 -5.70 13.45
N ASP A 321 26.96 -5.53 14.77
CA ASP A 321 28.12 -5.44 15.66
C ASP A 321 28.96 -6.73 15.66
N ASP A 322 28.34 -7.91 15.60
CA ASP A 322 29.05 -9.18 15.49
C ASP A 322 29.80 -9.30 14.14
N VAL A 323 29.20 -8.81 13.04
CA VAL A 323 29.88 -8.72 11.74
C VAL A 323 31.00 -7.70 11.77
N ALA A 324 30.79 -6.58 12.45
CA ALA A 324 31.81 -5.54 12.65
C ALA A 324 33.01 -6.05 13.44
N ALA A 325 32.79 -6.92 14.40
CA ALA A 325 33.82 -7.57 15.21
C ALA A 325 34.45 -8.82 14.55
N ASN A 326 34.13 -9.10 13.29
CA ASN A 326 34.56 -10.31 12.54
C ASN A 326 34.16 -11.65 13.21
N LYS A 327 33.18 -11.66 14.11
CA LYS A 327 32.59 -12.89 14.67
C LYS A 327 31.68 -13.60 13.67
N ARG A 328 31.13 -12.84 12.71
CA ARG A 328 30.28 -13.32 11.61
C ARG A 328 30.79 -12.80 10.27
N LYS A 329 30.48 -13.51 9.20
CA LYS A 329 30.73 -13.05 7.83
C LYS A 329 29.66 -12.05 7.41
N ALA A 330 30.03 -11.05 6.62
CA ALA A 330 29.06 -10.09 6.07
C ALA A 330 27.97 -10.78 5.24
N THR A 331 28.30 -11.91 4.55
CA THR A 331 27.33 -12.69 3.78
C THR A 331 26.20 -13.27 4.62
N GLU A 332 26.39 -13.48 5.93
CA GLU A 332 25.34 -13.98 6.82
C GLU A 332 24.19 -12.96 7.02
N LEU A 333 24.43 -11.66 6.72
CA LEU A 333 23.36 -10.66 6.70
C LEU A 333 22.32 -10.95 5.61
N LEU A 334 22.73 -11.60 4.52
CA LEU A 334 21.84 -11.99 3.42
C LEU A 334 21.05 -13.28 3.72
N ASP A 335 21.35 -13.98 4.82
CA ASP A 335 20.61 -15.18 5.25
C ASP A 335 19.51 -14.86 6.27
N LEU A 336 19.45 -13.62 6.76
CA LEU A 336 18.45 -13.19 7.72
C LEU A 336 17.03 -13.29 7.16
N LYS A 337 16.09 -13.65 8.02
CA LYS A 337 14.64 -13.62 7.71
C LYS A 337 13.98 -12.52 8.54
N ILE A 338 13.39 -11.55 7.85
CA ILE A 338 12.78 -10.36 8.43
C ILE A 338 11.29 -10.49 8.23
N LEU A 339 10.54 -10.58 9.31
CA LEU A 339 9.08 -10.67 9.28
C LEU A 339 8.48 -9.45 9.97
N GLU A 340 7.58 -8.77 9.28
CA GLU A 340 6.69 -7.76 9.85
C GLU A 340 5.26 -8.29 9.86
N PRO A 341 4.70 -8.59 11.05
CA PRO A 341 3.37 -9.20 11.17
C PRO A 341 2.21 -8.21 11.04
N ALA A 342 2.47 -6.91 10.97
CA ALA A 342 1.50 -5.84 10.74
C ALA A 342 2.16 -4.77 9.86
N MET A 343 2.41 -5.14 8.61
CA MET A 343 3.39 -4.43 7.77
C MET A 343 2.94 -3.07 7.26
N GLY A 344 1.62 -2.79 7.23
CA GLY A 344 1.13 -1.57 6.60
C GLY A 344 1.66 -1.44 5.16
N ALA A 345 2.16 -0.25 4.82
CA ALA A 345 2.80 0.03 3.52
C ALA A 345 4.31 -0.29 3.49
N ALA A 346 4.80 -1.22 4.32
CA ALA A 346 6.17 -1.74 4.36
C ALA A 346 7.24 -0.75 4.87
N ALA A 347 6.90 0.18 5.75
CA ALA A 347 7.85 1.18 6.26
C ALA A 347 9.04 0.54 7.00
N PHE A 348 8.81 -0.44 7.86
CA PHE A 348 9.87 -1.17 8.57
C PHE A 348 10.71 -2.03 7.65
N GLN A 349 10.09 -2.71 6.67
CA GLN A 349 10.82 -3.53 5.72
C GLN A 349 11.73 -2.69 4.82
N ASN A 350 11.25 -1.55 4.33
CA ASN A 350 12.04 -0.63 3.52
C ASN A 350 13.28 -0.16 4.28
N GLU A 351 13.11 0.22 5.53
CA GLU A 351 14.23 0.66 6.37
C GLU A 351 15.20 -0.48 6.69
N ALA A 352 14.68 -1.70 6.94
CA ALA A 352 15.51 -2.87 7.15
C ALA A 352 16.35 -3.22 5.92
N ILE A 353 15.75 -3.15 4.73
CA ILE A 353 16.44 -3.35 3.45
C ILE A 353 17.59 -2.34 3.31
N ASN A 354 17.31 -1.06 3.57
CA ASN A 354 18.29 0.01 3.44
C ASN A 354 19.48 -0.21 4.38
N GLN A 355 19.22 -0.38 5.68
CA GLN A 355 20.28 -0.56 6.68
C GLN A 355 21.09 -1.84 6.46
N LEU A 356 20.44 -2.96 6.10
CA LEU A 356 21.15 -4.21 5.84
C LEU A 356 22.00 -4.14 4.57
N ALA A 357 21.50 -3.53 3.50
CA ALA A 357 22.25 -3.41 2.25
C ALA A 357 23.51 -2.56 2.43
N GLU A 358 23.40 -1.44 3.14
CA GLU A 358 24.53 -0.58 3.48
C GLU A 358 25.55 -1.31 4.37
N ALA A 359 25.07 -1.98 5.44
CA ALA A 359 25.92 -2.73 6.34
C ALA A 359 26.63 -3.89 5.62
N TYR A 360 25.90 -4.64 4.76
CA TYR A 360 26.47 -5.71 3.96
C TYR A 360 27.61 -5.22 3.08
N LEU A 361 27.37 -4.22 2.24
CA LEU A 361 28.38 -3.71 1.32
C LEU A 361 29.61 -3.16 2.06
N PHE A 362 29.38 -2.41 3.14
CA PHE A 362 30.47 -1.85 3.95
C PHE A 362 31.36 -2.97 4.53
N HIS A 363 30.77 -3.93 5.23
CA HIS A 363 31.49 -4.98 5.90
C HIS A 363 32.07 -6.01 4.93
N GLN A 364 31.39 -6.30 3.84
CA GLN A 364 31.89 -7.19 2.78
C GLN A 364 33.18 -6.64 2.16
N GLN A 365 33.21 -5.37 1.80
CA GLN A 365 34.42 -4.73 1.27
C GLN A 365 35.57 -4.73 2.28
N ARG A 366 35.25 -4.49 3.58
CA ARG A 366 36.24 -4.53 4.65
C ARG A 366 36.82 -5.93 4.83
N GLN A 367 35.99 -6.97 4.97
CA GLN A 367 36.43 -8.36 5.15
C GLN A 367 37.20 -8.89 3.95
N GLN A 368 36.84 -8.51 2.72
CA GLN A 368 37.58 -8.90 1.52
C GLN A 368 38.98 -8.24 1.49
N ARG A 369 39.09 -6.99 1.91
CA ARG A 369 40.37 -6.29 2.03
C ARG A 369 41.28 -6.95 3.06
N GLU A 370 40.74 -7.25 4.23
CA GLU A 370 41.46 -7.92 5.34
C GLU A 370 41.94 -9.34 4.92
N SER A 371 41.21 -10.02 4.06
CA SER A 371 41.59 -11.34 3.50
C SER A 371 42.58 -11.30 2.34
N GLY A 372 43.12 -10.11 1.99
CA GLY A 372 44.16 -9.95 0.96
C GLY A 372 43.64 -9.90 -0.47
N LYS A 373 42.34 -9.83 -0.68
CA LYS A 373 41.74 -9.73 -2.00
C LYS A 373 41.60 -8.24 -2.41
N SER A 374 42.68 -7.66 -2.97
CA SER A 374 42.76 -6.23 -3.31
C SER A 374 41.80 -5.76 -4.43
N ASN A 375 41.33 -6.67 -5.28
CA ASN A 375 40.53 -6.33 -6.46
C ASN A 375 39.01 -6.19 -6.19
N TRP A 376 38.58 -6.21 -4.94
CA TRP A 376 37.15 -6.21 -4.58
C TRP A 376 36.64 -4.86 -4.08
N ARG A 377 37.25 -3.77 -4.53
CA ARG A 377 36.75 -2.43 -4.23
C ARG A 377 35.70 -2.01 -5.25
N ILE A 378 34.49 -1.74 -4.77
CA ILE A 378 33.45 -1.11 -5.61
C ILE A 378 33.91 0.30 -5.95
N GLN A 379 33.95 0.61 -7.25
CA GLN A 379 34.24 1.96 -7.69
C GLN A 379 33.14 2.91 -7.23
N PRO A 380 33.45 4.15 -6.82
CA PRO A 380 32.45 5.11 -6.35
C PRO A 380 31.29 5.29 -7.32
N ASP A 381 31.56 5.32 -8.62
CA ASP A 381 30.56 5.50 -9.67
C ASP A 381 29.57 4.32 -9.77
N HIS A 382 29.98 3.11 -9.36
CA HIS A 382 29.16 1.90 -9.37
C HIS A 382 28.54 1.57 -8.01
N TYR A 383 28.87 2.32 -6.96
CA TYR A 383 28.42 2.00 -5.60
C TYR A 383 26.89 2.04 -5.47
N ARG A 384 26.25 3.01 -6.11
CA ARG A 384 24.79 3.15 -6.10
C ARG A 384 24.10 1.97 -6.77
N ASP A 385 24.61 1.51 -7.90
CA ASP A 385 24.06 0.38 -8.64
C ASP A 385 24.21 -0.92 -7.84
N GLU A 386 25.39 -1.15 -7.25
CA GLU A 386 25.61 -2.32 -6.39
C GLU A 386 24.74 -2.29 -5.15
N LEU A 387 24.54 -1.12 -4.54
CA LEU A 387 23.63 -0.95 -3.39
C LEU A 387 22.19 -1.31 -3.79
N GLN A 388 21.70 -0.86 -4.93
CA GLN A 388 20.35 -1.18 -5.42
C GLN A 388 20.19 -2.68 -5.72
N LYS A 389 21.19 -3.34 -6.32
CA LYS A 389 21.18 -4.80 -6.53
C LYS A 389 21.09 -5.57 -5.21
N VAL A 390 21.83 -5.15 -4.19
CA VAL A 390 21.78 -5.78 -2.86
C VAL A 390 20.43 -5.54 -2.20
N LYS A 391 19.88 -4.33 -2.28
CA LYS A 391 18.53 -4.02 -1.81
C LYS A 391 17.49 -4.92 -2.48
N ALA A 392 17.57 -5.08 -3.81
CA ALA A 392 16.67 -5.94 -4.57
C ALA A 392 16.76 -7.40 -4.12
N TYR A 393 17.98 -7.89 -3.89
CA TYR A 393 18.19 -9.24 -3.34
C TYR A 393 17.53 -9.39 -1.98
N ILE A 394 17.77 -8.48 -1.03
CA ILE A 394 17.21 -8.53 0.32
C ILE A 394 15.67 -8.48 0.27
N ALA A 395 15.08 -7.58 -0.53
CA ALA A 395 13.64 -7.47 -0.68
C ALA A 395 13.00 -8.77 -1.17
N THR A 396 13.64 -9.45 -2.12
CA THR A 396 13.10 -10.65 -2.75
C THR A 396 13.44 -11.95 -2.03
N HIS A 397 14.41 -11.97 -1.08
CA HIS A 397 14.87 -13.19 -0.41
C HIS A 397 14.72 -13.18 1.11
N ASN A 398 14.78 -12.01 1.74
CA ASN A 398 14.88 -11.89 3.20
C ASN A 398 13.59 -11.40 3.86
N VAL A 399 12.77 -10.63 3.13
CA VAL A 399 11.66 -9.88 3.69
C VAL A 399 10.34 -10.64 3.56
N TYR A 400 9.58 -10.65 4.65
CA TYR A 400 8.25 -11.24 4.76
C TYR A 400 7.32 -10.24 5.43
N GLY A 401 6.05 -10.23 5.03
CA GLY A 401 5.07 -9.31 5.60
C GLY A 401 3.66 -9.87 5.56
N VAL A 402 2.90 -9.54 6.58
CA VAL A 402 1.47 -9.86 6.67
C VAL A 402 0.72 -8.62 7.12
N ASP A 403 -0.42 -8.36 6.53
CA ASP A 403 -1.35 -7.33 7.00
C ASP A 403 -2.79 -7.78 6.79
N LEU A 404 -3.70 -7.28 7.63
CA LEU A 404 -5.14 -7.53 7.50
C LEU A 404 -5.74 -6.79 6.31
N ASN A 405 -5.18 -5.62 5.98
CA ASN A 405 -5.69 -4.74 4.96
C ASN A 405 -5.13 -5.10 3.57
N PRO A 406 -5.95 -5.58 2.61
CA PRO A 406 -5.48 -5.91 1.27
C PRO A 406 -4.83 -4.72 0.54
N THR A 407 -5.40 -3.53 0.70
CA THR A 407 -4.87 -2.30 0.08
C THR A 407 -3.50 -1.96 0.63
N ALA A 408 -3.28 -2.11 1.96
CA ALA A 408 -1.96 -1.91 2.57
C ALA A 408 -0.92 -2.88 2.00
N ILE A 409 -1.29 -4.14 1.76
CA ILE A 409 -0.41 -5.15 1.15
C ILE A 409 -0.01 -4.75 -0.28
N GLU A 410 -0.94 -4.33 -1.13
CA GLU A 410 -0.60 -3.92 -2.50
C GLU A 410 0.28 -2.65 -2.50
N LEU A 411 -0.01 -1.71 -1.64
CA LEU A 411 0.84 -0.52 -1.44
C LEU A 411 2.22 -0.88 -0.89
N GLY A 412 2.29 -1.82 0.04
CA GLY A 412 3.55 -2.32 0.58
C GLY A 412 4.41 -2.98 -0.49
N LYS A 413 3.84 -3.79 -1.37
CA LYS A 413 4.53 -4.37 -2.53
C LYS A 413 5.07 -3.30 -3.45
N LEU A 414 4.25 -2.27 -3.76
CA LEU A 414 4.66 -1.13 -4.57
C LEU A 414 5.80 -0.34 -3.91
N SER A 415 5.66 -0.03 -2.62
CA SER A 415 6.67 0.68 -1.85
C SER A 415 8.01 -0.07 -1.79
N LEU A 416 7.97 -1.38 -1.55
CA LEU A 416 9.16 -2.25 -1.61
C LEU A 416 9.80 -2.23 -2.99
N TRP A 417 9.00 -2.36 -4.04
CA TRP A 417 9.52 -2.32 -5.40
C TRP A 417 10.19 -0.98 -5.72
N LEU A 418 9.53 0.14 -5.44
CA LEU A 418 10.09 1.48 -5.67
C LEU A 418 11.39 1.74 -4.90
N ASN A 419 11.56 1.15 -3.71
CA ASN A 419 12.80 1.28 -2.93
C ASN A 419 13.98 0.51 -3.53
N VAL A 420 13.72 -0.57 -4.26
CA VAL A 420 14.77 -1.49 -4.70
C VAL A 420 14.96 -1.55 -6.21
N ILE A 421 14.10 -0.87 -6.96
CA ILE A 421 14.13 -0.90 -8.42
C ILE A 421 15.45 -0.38 -8.96
N HIS A 422 16.00 -1.07 -9.94
CA HIS A 422 17.20 -0.69 -10.66
C HIS A 422 17.11 -1.10 -12.13
N LYS A 423 18.02 -0.56 -12.92
CA LYS A 423 18.24 -0.91 -14.32
C LYS A 423 18.26 -2.42 -14.47
N ASP A 424 17.76 -3.10 -15.31
CA ASP A 424 17.78 -4.57 -15.55
C ASP A 424 16.98 -5.43 -14.58
N MET A 425 16.31 -4.85 -13.58
CA MET A 425 15.47 -5.60 -12.67
C MET A 425 14.14 -5.96 -13.35
N GLU A 426 13.76 -7.23 -13.28
CA GLU A 426 12.40 -7.66 -13.57
C GLU A 426 11.46 -7.28 -12.42
N THR A 427 10.15 -7.14 -12.69
CA THR A 427 9.17 -6.89 -11.64
C THR A 427 9.24 -7.99 -10.59
N PRO A 428 9.52 -7.67 -9.31
CA PRO A 428 9.71 -8.69 -8.28
C PRO A 428 8.39 -9.35 -7.91
N PHE A 429 8.41 -10.67 -7.76
CA PHE A 429 7.26 -11.42 -7.30
C PHE A 429 7.25 -11.53 -5.77
N PHE A 430 6.35 -10.79 -5.12
CA PHE A 430 6.21 -10.77 -3.67
C PHE A 430 5.09 -11.65 -3.11
N ALA A 431 4.24 -12.25 -3.96
CA ALA A 431 3.00 -12.89 -3.53
C ALA A 431 3.17 -14.07 -2.54
N ASN A 432 4.33 -14.72 -2.55
CA ASN A 432 4.64 -15.81 -1.61
C ASN A 432 5.28 -15.34 -0.30
N ARG A 433 5.53 -14.05 -0.12
CA ARG A 433 6.22 -13.47 1.04
C ARG A 433 5.44 -12.34 1.70
N ILE A 434 4.66 -11.62 0.90
CA ILE A 434 3.84 -10.49 1.32
C ILE A 434 2.39 -10.89 1.08
N CYS A 435 1.64 -11.15 2.16
CA CYS A 435 0.33 -11.77 2.09
C CYS A 435 -0.70 -11.02 2.93
N VAL A 436 -1.95 -11.01 2.45
CA VAL A 436 -3.09 -10.60 3.24
C VAL A 436 -3.42 -11.69 4.26
N GLY A 437 -3.55 -11.33 5.51
CA GLY A 437 -3.90 -12.30 6.55
C GLY A 437 -3.83 -11.73 7.96
N ASN A 438 -4.38 -12.49 8.90
CA ASN A 438 -4.27 -12.18 10.32
C ASN A 438 -3.04 -12.90 10.90
N ALA A 439 -2.00 -12.15 11.26
CA ALA A 439 -0.76 -12.70 11.80
C ALA A 439 -0.92 -13.42 13.15
N VAL A 440 -1.98 -13.12 13.90
CA VAL A 440 -2.31 -13.77 15.17
C VAL A 440 -2.98 -15.12 14.96
N ILE A 441 -3.79 -15.23 13.89
CA ILE A 441 -4.47 -16.47 13.48
C ILE A 441 -3.57 -17.21 12.46
N GLY A 442 -2.35 -17.54 12.85
CA GLY A 442 -1.40 -18.14 11.93
C GLY A 442 -1.78 -19.55 11.46
N ALA A 443 -1.42 -19.85 10.20
CA ALA A 443 -1.51 -21.20 9.65
C ALA A 443 -0.39 -22.08 10.24
N TRP A 444 -0.51 -22.46 11.50
CA TRP A 444 0.45 -23.32 12.16
C TRP A 444 0.48 -24.72 11.50
N LEU A 445 1.65 -25.33 11.40
CA LEU A 445 1.78 -26.72 10.97
C LEU A 445 1.23 -27.68 12.05
N LYS A 446 -0.07 -27.61 12.24
CA LYS A 446 -0.87 -28.44 13.14
C LYS A 446 -2.05 -29.02 12.39
N VAL A 447 -2.41 -30.23 12.72
CA VAL A 447 -3.51 -30.95 12.10
C VAL A 447 -4.40 -31.61 13.15
N TYR A 448 -5.63 -31.89 12.73
CA TYR A 448 -6.54 -32.78 13.42
C TYR A 448 -6.58 -34.12 12.67
N SER A 449 -6.50 -35.23 13.40
CA SER A 449 -6.66 -36.55 12.81
C SER A 449 -8.12 -36.90 12.56
N LYS A 450 -8.38 -37.87 11.68
CA LYS A 450 -9.73 -38.36 11.39
C LYS A 450 -10.50 -38.76 12.64
N ASN A 451 -9.81 -39.36 13.63
CA ASN A 451 -10.43 -39.85 14.88
C ASN A 451 -10.92 -38.71 15.79
N GLU A 452 -10.45 -37.49 15.57
CA GLU A 452 -10.90 -36.30 16.30
C GLU A 452 -12.25 -35.79 15.77
N PHE A 453 -12.55 -36.06 14.49
CA PHE A 453 -13.84 -35.73 13.88
C PHE A 453 -14.91 -36.82 14.10
N TYR A 454 -14.50 -38.10 14.11
CA TYR A 454 -15.41 -39.23 14.23
C TYR A 454 -14.91 -40.21 15.26
N GLY A 455 -15.81 -40.71 16.08
CA GLY A 455 -15.52 -41.82 16.99
C GLY A 455 -15.16 -43.09 16.22
N ILE A 456 -14.21 -43.87 16.72
CA ILE A 456 -13.89 -45.19 16.20
C ILE A 456 -15.08 -46.09 16.53
N SER A 457 -15.78 -46.62 15.50
CA SER A 457 -16.80 -47.66 15.73
C SER A 457 -16.13 -49.01 15.49
N GLU A 458 -16.06 -49.82 16.51
CA GLU A 458 -15.60 -51.20 16.41
C GLU A 458 -16.62 -52.16 15.76
N ARG A 459 -17.87 -51.70 15.53
CA ARG A 459 -18.92 -52.49 14.91
C ARG A 459 -19.11 -52.14 13.43
N TYR A 460 -18.98 -53.14 12.61
CA TYR A 460 -19.30 -53.08 11.17
C TYR A 460 -20.74 -52.57 10.98
N GLY A 461 -20.91 -51.48 10.23
CA GLY A 461 -22.24 -50.92 9.93
C GLY A 461 -22.78 -49.89 10.92
N ALA A 462 -22.11 -49.57 12.03
CA ALA A 462 -22.55 -48.51 12.92
C ALA A 462 -22.30 -47.11 12.31
N LYS A 463 -23.32 -46.22 12.35
CA LYS A 463 -23.17 -44.81 11.99
C LYS A 463 -22.15 -44.18 12.94
N LEU A 464 -21.03 -43.68 12.37
CA LEU A 464 -20.03 -42.93 13.10
C LEU A 464 -20.70 -41.65 13.69
N LYS A 465 -20.61 -41.46 14.98
CA LYS A 465 -21.08 -40.23 15.63
C LYS A 465 -19.99 -39.17 15.48
N PRO A 466 -20.33 -37.94 15.01
CA PRO A 466 -19.38 -36.85 14.95
C PRO A 466 -18.91 -36.48 16.37
N ASN A 467 -17.63 -36.20 16.50
CA ASN A 467 -17.01 -35.73 17.73
C ASN A 467 -16.95 -34.20 17.75
N LYS A 468 -16.83 -33.66 18.95
CA LYS A 468 -16.57 -32.22 19.15
C LYS A 468 -15.08 -31.97 18.99
N TRP A 469 -14.60 -31.89 17.77
CA TRP A 469 -13.18 -31.70 17.42
C TRP A 469 -12.60 -30.44 18.08
N TRP A 470 -13.38 -29.37 18.26
CA TRP A 470 -12.97 -28.09 18.87
C TRP A 470 -12.66 -28.17 20.38
N GLU A 471 -13.03 -29.22 21.05
CA GLU A 471 -12.66 -29.48 22.46
C GLU A 471 -11.27 -30.08 22.60
N LYS A 472 -10.62 -30.45 21.46
CA LYS A 472 -9.29 -31.04 21.42
C LYS A 472 -8.27 -30.07 20.80
N ALA A 473 -7.03 -30.13 21.26
CA ALA A 473 -5.96 -29.35 20.68
C ALA A 473 -5.39 -30.05 19.43
N PRO A 474 -5.15 -29.31 18.34
CA PRO A 474 -4.49 -29.88 17.15
C PRO A 474 -3.05 -30.27 17.48
N HIS A 475 -2.55 -31.35 16.90
CA HIS A 475 -1.18 -31.83 17.10
C HIS A 475 -0.22 -31.27 16.02
N LYS A 476 1.04 -31.05 16.42
CA LYS A 476 2.09 -30.53 15.54
C LYS A 476 2.49 -31.57 14.49
N VAL A 477 2.70 -31.12 13.27
CA VAL A 477 3.24 -31.92 12.17
C VAL A 477 4.69 -31.51 11.93
N LYS A 478 5.54 -32.48 11.64
CA LYS A 478 6.95 -32.22 11.32
C LYS A 478 7.11 -31.95 9.84
N PHE A 479 7.96 -30.98 9.53
CA PHE A 479 8.42 -30.72 8.18
C PHE A 479 9.71 -31.50 7.94
N PHE A 480 9.73 -32.33 6.91
CA PHE A 480 10.90 -33.17 6.60
C PHE A 480 11.19 -33.13 5.09
N SER A 481 12.43 -32.84 4.71
CA SER A 481 12.87 -32.82 3.30
C SER A 481 11.96 -32.06 2.36
N ASN A 482 11.59 -30.82 2.73
CA ASN A 482 10.68 -29.97 1.99
C ASN A 482 9.24 -30.52 1.81
N ARG A 483 8.83 -31.45 2.66
CA ARG A 483 7.46 -31.99 2.69
C ARG A 483 6.92 -32.05 4.10
N VAL A 484 5.61 -31.81 4.22
CA VAL A 484 4.92 -31.99 5.49
C VAL A 484 4.66 -33.47 5.72
N ASN A 485 5.14 -34.00 6.85
CA ASN A 485 4.90 -35.38 7.23
C ASN A 485 3.58 -35.48 8.02
N ARG A 486 2.45 -35.55 7.32
CA ARG A 486 1.12 -35.76 7.87
C ARG A 486 0.46 -37.00 7.27
N SER A 487 -0.50 -37.56 7.98
CA SER A 487 -1.35 -38.60 7.39
C SER A 487 -2.27 -38.03 6.32
N ILE A 488 -2.58 -38.79 5.27
CA ILE A 488 -3.52 -38.39 4.22
C ILE A 488 -4.94 -38.08 4.74
N ASN A 489 -5.26 -38.58 5.93
CA ASN A 489 -6.54 -38.36 6.59
C ASN A 489 -6.51 -37.24 7.64
N ASP A 490 -5.37 -36.57 7.81
CA ASP A 490 -5.29 -35.41 8.69
C ASP A 490 -5.76 -34.15 7.96
N VAL A 491 -6.40 -33.25 8.71
CA VAL A 491 -6.91 -31.96 8.22
C VAL A 491 -6.15 -30.84 8.92
N TYR A 492 -5.65 -29.88 8.16
CA TYR A 492 -5.01 -28.72 8.75
C TYR A 492 -5.98 -27.92 9.62
N HIS A 493 -5.53 -27.53 10.82
CA HIS A 493 -6.38 -26.82 11.79
C HIS A 493 -6.92 -25.50 11.25
N PHE A 494 -6.16 -24.79 10.39
CA PHE A 494 -6.55 -23.49 9.85
C PHE A 494 -7.62 -23.58 8.74
N LEU A 495 -7.99 -24.78 8.29
CA LEU A 495 -9.13 -25.01 7.42
C LEU A 495 -10.45 -25.13 8.20
N LEU A 496 -10.38 -25.13 9.52
CA LEU A 496 -11.52 -25.30 10.40
C LEU A 496 -11.96 -23.95 10.98
N PRO A 497 -13.26 -23.74 11.19
CA PRO A 497 -13.74 -22.51 11.79
C PRO A 497 -13.21 -22.36 13.23
N ASP A 498 -12.66 -21.19 13.52
CA ASP A 498 -12.17 -20.80 14.84
C ASP A 498 -12.98 -19.61 15.37
N ALA A 499 -13.30 -19.62 16.65
CA ALA A 499 -14.06 -18.54 17.29
C ALA A 499 -13.37 -17.17 17.18
N THR A 500 -12.03 -17.17 17.13
CA THR A 500 -11.23 -15.94 16.99
C THR A 500 -11.33 -15.30 15.60
N MET A 501 -11.67 -16.07 14.56
CA MET A 501 -11.87 -15.56 13.20
C MET A 501 -13.08 -14.63 13.09
N LEU A 502 -14.03 -14.71 14.01
CA LEU A 502 -15.22 -13.84 14.01
C LEU A 502 -14.96 -12.44 14.56
N GLY A 503 -13.73 -12.11 14.94
CA GLY A 503 -13.36 -10.80 15.48
C GLY A 503 -14.08 -10.45 16.80
N VAL A 504 -14.60 -11.44 17.50
CA VAL A 504 -15.34 -11.24 18.74
C VAL A 504 -14.37 -10.94 19.87
N ARG A 505 -14.41 -9.73 20.41
CA ARG A 505 -13.73 -9.40 21.67
C ARG A 505 -14.19 -10.35 22.77
N SER A 506 -13.33 -10.59 23.75
CA SER A 506 -13.57 -11.58 24.78
C SER A 506 -14.99 -11.47 25.36
N ILE A 507 -15.65 -12.61 25.56
CA ILE A 507 -17.01 -12.70 26.09
C ILE A 507 -17.18 -11.90 27.41
N LYS A 508 -16.09 -11.72 28.18
CA LYS A 508 -16.08 -10.93 29.42
C LYS A 508 -16.29 -9.43 29.18
N GLU A 509 -15.73 -8.85 28.15
CA GLU A 509 -15.87 -7.41 27.83
C GLU A 509 -17.24 -7.11 27.21
N GLN A 510 -17.83 -8.07 26.52
CA GLN A 510 -19.18 -7.94 25.93
C GLN A 510 -20.31 -8.16 26.94
N LYS A 511 -20.10 -8.98 27.97
CA LYS A 511 -21.07 -9.19 29.04
C LYS A 511 -21.45 -7.90 29.76
N GLN A 512 -20.54 -6.95 29.84
CA GLN A 512 -20.79 -5.66 30.51
C GLN A 512 -21.54 -4.66 29.63
N ALA A 513 -21.56 -4.86 28.29
CA ALA A 513 -22.08 -3.86 27.34
C ALA A 513 -23.53 -4.14 26.88
N ASN A 514 -23.91 -5.40 26.59
CA ASN A 514 -25.26 -5.70 26.08
C ASN A 514 -25.64 -7.21 26.14
N PRO A 515 -26.57 -7.63 27.03
CA PRO A 515 -26.98 -9.04 27.17
C PRO A 515 -27.70 -9.65 25.95
N VAL A 516 -28.29 -8.81 25.08
CA VAL A 516 -28.98 -9.28 23.86
C VAL A 516 -27.98 -9.62 22.79
N ALA A 517 -26.90 -8.81 22.67
CA ALA A 517 -25.80 -9.08 21.77
C ALA A 517 -25.06 -10.37 22.15
N GLU A 518 -24.90 -10.65 23.46
CA GLU A 518 -24.28 -11.90 23.94
C GLU A 518 -25.04 -13.14 23.46
N LYS A 519 -26.36 -13.14 23.58
CA LYS A 519 -27.20 -14.27 23.14
C LYS A 519 -27.11 -14.50 21.62
N ARG A 520 -27.12 -13.43 20.85
CA ARG A 520 -26.94 -13.51 19.37
C ARG A 520 -25.58 -14.06 19.00
N MET A 521 -24.52 -13.58 19.65
CA MET A 521 -23.15 -14.04 19.37
C MET A 521 -22.94 -15.49 19.78
N ALA A 522 -23.49 -15.92 20.92
CA ALA A 522 -23.45 -17.32 21.34
C ALA A 522 -24.17 -18.24 20.34
N ALA A 523 -25.28 -17.78 19.74
CA ALA A 523 -26.00 -18.52 18.72
C ALA A 523 -25.17 -18.59 17.40
N ILE A 524 -24.52 -17.48 16.98
CA ILE A 524 -23.64 -17.46 15.81
C ILE A 524 -22.45 -18.41 16.03
N LEU A 525 -21.79 -18.33 17.17
CA LEU A 525 -20.68 -19.22 17.52
C LEU A 525 -21.10 -20.70 17.53
N LYS A 526 -22.27 -20.99 18.03
CA LYS A 526 -22.82 -22.36 18.05
C LYS A 526 -23.07 -22.89 16.65
N ASN A 527 -23.52 -22.04 15.71
CA ASN A 527 -23.75 -22.41 14.33
C ASN A 527 -22.45 -22.40 13.50
N TRP A 528 -21.45 -21.63 13.91
CA TRP A 528 -20.14 -21.55 13.26
C TRP A 528 -19.26 -22.77 13.57
N ILE A 529 -19.31 -23.24 14.81
CA ILE A 529 -18.53 -24.39 15.29
C ILE A 529 -19.47 -25.58 15.46
N GLU A 530 -19.66 -26.34 14.38
CA GLU A 530 -20.52 -27.53 14.38
C GLU A 530 -19.71 -28.81 14.16
N PRO A 531 -20.25 -29.98 14.54
CA PRO A 531 -19.67 -31.25 14.16
C PRO A 531 -19.60 -31.40 12.63
N ILE A 532 -18.43 -31.74 12.13
CA ILE A 532 -18.18 -31.87 10.69
C ILE A 532 -18.76 -33.17 10.14
N GLY A 533 -19.56 -33.09 9.10
CA GLY A 533 -20.14 -34.20 8.39
C GLY A 533 -19.13 -34.94 7.49
N ALA A 534 -19.49 -36.17 7.06
CA ALA A 534 -18.60 -36.98 6.23
C ALA A 534 -18.21 -36.32 4.91
N TYR A 535 -19.13 -35.59 4.30
CA TYR A 535 -18.91 -34.86 3.05
C TYR A 535 -17.93 -33.68 3.25
N GLU A 536 -18.17 -32.90 4.29
CA GLU A 536 -17.32 -31.76 4.66
C GLU A 536 -15.90 -32.21 5.01
N PHE A 537 -15.78 -33.29 5.80
CA PHE A 537 -14.48 -33.89 6.11
C PHE A 537 -13.71 -34.30 4.85
N GLN A 538 -14.38 -34.91 3.87
CA GLN A 538 -13.71 -35.25 2.60
C GLN A 538 -13.24 -34.00 1.84
N THR A 539 -14.03 -32.93 1.87
CA THR A 539 -13.66 -31.66 1.24
C THR A 539 -12.44 -31.06 1.92
N LEU A 540 -12.43 -30.98 3.24
CA LEU A 540 -11.29 -30.49 4.03
C LEU A 540 -10.03 -31.32 3.83
N ARG A 541 -10.17 -32.64 3.71
CA ARG A 541 -9.06 -33.57 3.40
C ARG A 541 -8.49 -33.28 2.01
N ARG A 542 -9.33 -33.04 0.99
CA ARG A 542 -8.89 -32.67 -0.37
C ARG A 542 -8.18 -31.32 -0.37
N LEU A 543 -8.70 -30.35 0.37
CA LEU A 543 -8.04 -29.04 0.52
C LEU A 543 -6.67 -29.18 1.19
N SER A 544 -6.58 -29.98 2.28
CA SER A 544 -5.30 -30.26 2.93
C SER A 544 -4.28 -30.90 1.99
N ALA A 545 -4.72 -31.83 1.13
CA ALA A 545 -3.86 -32.43 0.13
C ALA A 545 -3.41 -31.46 -0.98
N LYS A 546 -4.24 -30.48 -1.34
CA LYS A 546 -3.83 -29.41 -2.27
C LYS A 546 -2.78 -28.50 -1.66
N ILE A 547 -2.90 -28.18 -0.37
CA ILE A 547 -1.92 -27.36 0.36
C ILE A 547 -0.56 -28.03 0.42
N ASP A 548 -0.50 -29.36 0.53
CA ASP A 548 0.78 -30.09 0.53
C ASP A 548 1.55 -29.99 -0.80
N ILE A 549 0.87 -29.61 -1.88
CA ILE A 549 1.45 -29.49 -3.22
C ILE A 549 1.99 -28.07 -3.46
N LEU A 550 1.45 -27.06 -2.76
CA LEU A 550 1.92 -25.68 -2.78
C LEU A 550 3.21 -25.50 -1.96
#